data_3523ecefb355aa919a36164c9939b6a4
#
_entry.id   3523ecefb355aa919a36164c9939b6a4
#
_cell.length_a   1.000
_cell.length_b   1.000
_cell.length_c   1.000
_cell.angle_alpha   90.00
_cell.angle_beta   90.00
_cell.angle_gamma   90.00
#
_symmetry.space_group_name_H-M   'P 1'
#
loop_
_entity.id
_entity.type
_entity.pdbx_description
1 polymer ?
#
loop_
_entity_poly.entity_id
_entity_poly.type
_entity_poly.pdbx_seq_one_letter_code
_entity_poly.pdbx_strand_id
1 'polypeptide(L)'
;KKKLKKINTIDLCFIDGNHQEKSTIFYFNECLKYTNNNTIFIFDDIYWSKGMENAWQYIKSNKKTTLTIDLFYLGIVFIKSELSKENYKIRF
;
A
#
# COMPACT_ATOMS: atom_id res chain seq x y z
N LYS A 1 -11.56 5.21 -1.51
CA LYS A 1 -11.53 5.97 -0.27
C LYS A 1 -10.42 5.55 0.64
N LYS A 2 -9.97 6.45 1.44
CA LYS A 2 -8.91 6.18 2.40
C LYS A 2 -9.44 6.30 3.82
N LYS A 3 -8.90 5.48 4.70
CA LYS A 3 -9.13 5.56 6.13
C LYS A 3 -7.81 5.45 6.85
N LEU A 4 -7.63 6.29 7.86
CA LEU A 4 -6.47 6.25 8.71
C LEU A 4 -6.91 5.91 10.12
N LYS A 5 -6.34 4.85 10.67
CA LYS A 5 -6.59 4.42 12.03
C LYS A 5 -5.30 4.32 12.80
N LYS A 6 -5.34 4.74 14.05
CA LYS A 6 -4.23 4.54 14.96
C LYS A 6 -4.52 3.38 15.88
N ILE A 7 -3.55 2.47 16.01
CA ILE A 7 -3.61 1.37 16.95
C ILE A 7 -2.29 1.36 17.69
N ASN A 8 -2.29 1.81 18.93
CA ASN A 8 -1.06 2.01 19.69
C ASN A 8 -0.14 2.95 18.93
N THR A 9 1.04 2.46 18.50
CA THR A 9 2.01 3.25 17.76
C THR A 9 1.99 2.97 16.27
N ILE A 10 1.02 2.19 15.79
CA ILE A 10 0.90 1.81 14.40
C ILE A 10 -0.28 2.53 13.76
N ASP A 11 -0.02 3.20 12.65
CA ASP A 11 -1.06 3.83 11.86
C ASP A 11 -1.41 2.92 10.69
N LEU A 12 -2.68 2.53 10.59
CA LEU A 12 -3.15 1.74 9.46
C LEU A 12 -3.87 2.65 8.47
N CYS A 13 -3.49 2.56 7.23
CA CYS A 13 -4.11 3.32 6.15
C CYS A 13 -4.67 2.34 5.12
N PHE A 14 -5.99 2.18 5.12
CA PHE A 14 -6.66 1.31 4.17
C PHE A 14 -7.08 2.14 2.96
N ILE A 15 -6.63 1.73 1.78
CA ILE A 15 -6.91 2.48 0.55
C ILE A 15 -7.80 1.65 -0.37
N ASP A 16 -8.95 2.22 -0.69
CA ASP A 16 -9.89 1.68 -1.66
C ASP A 16 -10.08 2.75 -2.74
N GLY A 17 -9.45 2.57 -3.88
CA GLY A 17 -9.51 3.51 -4.99
C GLY A 17 -10.64 3.23 -5.96
N ASN A 18 -11.66 2.48 -5.55
CA ASN A 18 -12.76 2.05 -6.40
C ASN A 18 -12.25 1.31 -7.65
N HIS A 19 -11.21 0.50 -7.48
CA HIS A 19 -10.59 -0.28 -8.55
C HIS A 19 -10.04 0.59 -9.68
N GLN A 20 -9.68 1.83 -9.39
CA GLN A 20 -9.16 2.75 -10.40
C GLN A 20 -7.69 3.07 -10.12
N GLU A 21 -6.89 2.98 -11.17
CA GLU A 21 -5.46 3.23 -11.08
C GLU A 21 -5.16 4.62 -10.54
N LYS A 22 -5.73 5.64 -11.15
CA LYS A 22 -5.44 7.04 -10.79
C LYS A 22 -5.84 7.34 -9.35
N SER A 23 -7.01 6.90 -8.94
CA SER A 23 -7.49 7.13 -7.58
C SER A 23 -6.62 6.45 -6.55
N THR A 24 -6.23 5.21 -6.83
CA THR A 24 -5.42 4.43 -5.91
C THR A 24 -4.05 5.10 -5.71
N ILE A 25 -3.41 5.50 -6.81
CA ILE A 25 -2.12 6.16 -6.75
C ILE A 25 -2.24 7.52 -6.05
N PHE A 26 -3.29 8.26 -6.36
CA PHE A 26 -3.52 9.56 -5.74
C PHE A 26 -3.65 9.43 -4.22
N TYR A 27 -4.48 8.50 -3.76
CA TYR A 27 -4.69 8.33 -2.32
C TYR A 27 -3.43 7.86 -1.62
N PHE A 28 -2.67 6.98 -2.25
CA PHE A 28 -1.40 6.54 -1.70
C PHE A 28 -0.45 7.73 -1.50
N ASN A 29 -0.30 8.55 -2.54
CA ASN A 29 0.59 9.71 -2.46
C ASN A 29 0.11 10.73 -1.42
N GLU A 30 -1.20 10.94 -1.33
CA GLU A 30 -1.75 11.84 -0.32
C GLU A 30 -1.50 11.32 1.09
N CYS A 31 -1.72 10.04 1.30
CA CYS A 31 -1.50 9.45 2.62
C CYS A 31 -0.02 9.48 3.03
N LEU A 32 0.89 9.34 2.07
CA LEU A 32 2.32 9.39 2.38
C LEU A 32 2.73 10.69 3.07
N LYS A 33 2.00 11.77 2.85
CA LYS A 33 2.29 13.05 3.47
C LYS A 33 2.07 13.06 4.99
N TYR A 34 1.29 12.11 5.48
CA TYR A 34 0.87 12.07 6.88
C TYR A 34 1.32 10.82 7.60
N THR A 35 2.27 10.10 7.02
CA THR A 35 2.73 8.84 7.59
C THR A 35 3.91 9.04 8.52
N ASN A 36 4.14 8.03 9.35
CA ASN A 36 5.35 7.92 10.11
C ASN A 36 5.97 6.55 9.83
N ASN A 37 7.07 6.25 10.50
CA ASN A 37 7.82 5.04 10.23
C ASN A 37 7.04 3.75 10.55
N ASN A 38 5.98 3.86 11.34
CA ASN A 38 5.16 2.71 11.74
C ASN A 38 3.87 2.57 10.94
N THR A 39 3.67 3.40 9.92
CA THR A 39 2.46 3.34 9.10
C THR A 39 2.48 2.10 8.21
N ILE A 40 1.32 1.44 8.14
CA ILE A 40 1.13 0.28 7.27
C ILE A 40 -0.04 0.58 6.34
N PHE A 41 0.16 0.37 5.04
CA PHE A 41 -0.90 0.54 4.05
C PHE A 41 -1.49 -0.82 3.69
N ILE A 42 -2.79 -0.83 3.47
CA ILE A 42 -3.48 -2.02 2.97
C ILE A 42 -4.27 -1.59 1.73
N PHE A 43 -4.02 -2.29 0.62
CA PHE A 43 -4.69 -2.04 -0.65
C PHE A 43 -5.57 -3.23 -1.01
N ASP A 44 -6.82 -2.94 -1.34
CA ASP A 44 -7.76 -3.98 -1.73
C ASP A 44 -7.68 -4.22 -3.24
N ASP A 45 -7.90 -5.46 -3.65
CA ASP A 45 -8.08 -5.84 -5.06
C ASP A 45 -6.94 -5.42 -5.98
N ILE A 46 -5.69 -5.68 -5.56
CA ILE A 46 -4.51 -5.26 -6.32
C ILE A 46 -4.37 -5.91 -7.70
N TYR A 47 -5.15 -6.96 -7.98
CA TYR A 47 -5.17 -7.62 -9.30
C TYR A 47 -6.53 -7.53 -9.99
N TRP A 48 -7.39 -6.61 -9.52
CA TRP A 48 -8.74 -6.47 -10.07
C TRP A 48 -8.75 -6.21 -11.58
N SER A 49 -7.78 -5.43 -12.06
CA SER A 49 -7.72 -5.02 -13.44
C SER A 49 -6.27 -4.68 -13.78
N LYS A 50 -6.02 -4.43 -15.06
CA LYS A 50 -4.69 -3.97 -15.48
C LYS A 50 -4.33 -2.65 -14.80
N GLY A 51 -5.31 -1.77 -14.63
CA GLY A 51 -5.07 -0.51 -13.95
C GLY A 51 -4.65 -0.70 -12.50
N MET A 52 -5.29 -1.63 -11.80
CA MET A 52 -4.92 -1.92 -10.42
C MET A 52 -3.55 -2.58 -10.33
N GLU A 53 -3.21 -3.44 -11.29
CA GLU A 53 -1.86 -4.01 -11.34
C GLU A 53 -0.81 -2.92 -11.56
N ASN A 54 -1.10 -1.96 -12.43
CA ASN A 54 -0.20 -0.83 -12.65
C ASN A 54 -0.04 0.00 -11.38
N ALA A 55 -1.13 0.24 -10.66
CA ALA A 55 -1.08 0.97 -9.40
C ALA A 55 -0.20 0.23 -8.39
N TRP A 56 -0.36 -1.08 -8.30
CA TRP A 56 0.43 -1.91 -7.38
C TRP A 56 1.92 -1.84 -7.72
N GLN A 57 2.27 -1.89 -9.02
CA GLN A 57 3.66 -1.77 -9.44
C GLN A 57 4.23 -0.40 -9.08
N TYR A 58 3.44 0.66 -9.29
CA TYR A 58 3.85 2.01 -8.92
C TYR A 58 4.15 2.09 -7.42
N ILE A 59 3.26 1.54 -6.61
CA ILE A 59 3.40 1.56 -5.15
C ILE A 59 4.64 0.80 -4.72
N LYS A 60 4.86 -0.38 -5.29
CA LYS A 60 6.04 -1.19 -4.96
C LYS A 60 7.34 -0.49 -5.32
N SER A 61 7.35 0.30 -6.38
CA SER A 61 8.56 0.98 -6.83
C SER A 61 8.82 2.32 -6.16
N ASN A 62 7.89 2.79 -5.33
CA ASN A 62 8.06 4.07 -4.65
C ASN A 62 9.25 4.01 -3.68
N LYS A 63 10.00 5.11 -3.61
CA LYS A 63 11.20 5.18 -2.78
C LYS A 63 10.91 4.92 -1.31
N LYS A 64 9.76 5.34 -0.83
CA LYS A 64 9.40 5.19 0.59
C LYS A 64 8.91 3.79 0.94
N THR A 65 8.49 3.02 -0.06
CA THR A 65 8.04 1.65 0.16
C THR A 65 9.25 0.76 0.42
N THR A 66 9.23 0.07 1.55
CA THR A 66 10.33 -0.84 1.88
C THR A 66 9.92 -2.30 1.71
N LEU A 67 8.88 -2.72 2.40
CA LEU A 67 8.46 -4.11 2.34
C LEU A 67 7.04 -4.20 1.81
N THR A 68 6.80 -5.10 0.86
CA THR A 68 5.44 -5.36 0.40
C THR A 68 5.11 -6.83 0.52
N ILE A 69 3.84 -7.12 0.82
CA ILE A 69 3.34 -8.48 0.87
C ILE A 69 2.11 -8.55 -0.03
N ASP A 70 2.19 -9.37 -1.04
CA ASP A 70 1.14 -9.56 -2.04
C ASP A 70 0.37 -10.82 -1.69
N LEU A 71 -0.86 -10.66 -1.21
CA LEU A 71 -1.72 -11.77 -0.81
C LEU A 71 -2.77 -12.06 -1.89
N PHE A 72 -2.54 -11.62 -3.11
CA PHE A 72 -3.41 -11.77 -4.27
C PHE A 72 -4.60 -10.81 -4.19
N TYR A 73 -5.47 -10.95 -3.21
CA TYR A 73 -6.63 -10.06 -3.05
C TYR A 73 -6.27 -8.77 -2.31
N LEU A 74 -5.21 -8.81 -1.54
CA LEU A 74 -4.76 -7.65 -0.75
C LEU A 74 -3.28 -7.43 -0.95
N GLY A 75 -2.86 -6.17 -0.89
CA GLY A 75 -1.46 -5.81 -0.83
C GLY A 75 -1.20 -5.08 0.48
N ILE A 76 -0.13 -5.45 1.16
CA ILE A 76 0.29 -4.81 2.40
C ILE A 76 1.62 -4.14 2.17
N VAL A 77 1.73 -2.87 2.59
CA VAL A 77 2.92 -2.06 2.31
C VAL A 77 3.46 -1.46 3.60
N PHE A 78 4.74 -1.66 3.81
CA PHE A 78 5.46 -1.07 4.93
C PHE A 78 6.39 0.02 4.39
N ILE A 79 6.53 1.09 5.17
CA ILE A 79 7.41 2.19 4.79
C ILE A 79 8.47 2.44 5.86
N LYS A 80 8.69 1.47 6.72
CA LYS A 80 9.67 1.54 7.80
C LYS A 80 11.08 1.57 7.21
N SER A 81 11.78 2.67 7.40
CA SER A 81 13.06 2.91 6.73
C SER A 81 14.15 1.90 7.11
N GLU A 82 14.03 1.26 8.28
CA GLU A 82 14.99 0.26 8.73
C GLU A 82 14.88 -1.06 7.97
N LEU A 83 13.76 -1.29 7.26
CA LEU A 83 13.57 -2.53 6.54
C LEU A 83 14.24 -2.45 5.16
N SER A 84 14.75 -3.61 4.71
CA SER A 84 15.28 -3.73 3.36
C SER A 84 14.15 -3.68 2.34
N LYS A 85 14.46 -3.23 1.13
CA LYS A 85 13.50 -3.23 0.05
C LYS A 85 13.26 -4.65 -0.41
N GLU A 86 12.09 -5.21 -0.08
CA GLU A 86 11.74 -6.58 -0.42
C GLU A 86 10.27 -6.69 -0.76
N ASN A 87 9.96 -7.59 -1.69
CA ASN A 87 8.60 -7.84 -2.12
C ASN A 87 8.31 -9.34 -2.03
N TYR A 88 7.26 -9.69 -1.32
CA TYR A 88 6.86 -11.07 -1.14
C TYR A 88 5.50 -11.35 -1.74
N LYS A 89 5.32 -12.54 -2.27
CA LYS A 89 4.02 -13.03 -2.71
C LYS A 89 3.68 -14.27 -1.89
N ILE A 90 2.51 -14.26 -1.29
CA ILE A 90 2.04 -15.38 -0.49
C ILE A 90 0.73 -15.87 -1.10
N ARG A 91 0.67 -17.17 -1.41
CA ARG A 91 -0.51 -17.81 -1.99
C ARG A 91 -0.99 -18.92 -1.07
N PHE A 92 -2.29 -19.01 -0.95
CA PHE A 92 -2.92 -19.98 -0.06
C PHE A 92 -3.50 -21.13 -0.82
#